data_b893ef08148fde2ee113babeba4f62ce
#
_entry.id   b893ef08148fde2ee113babeba4f62ce
#
_cell.length_a   1.000
_cell.length_b   1.000
_cell.length_c   1.000
_cell.angle_alpha   90.00
_cell.angle_beta   90.00
_cell.angle_gamma   90.00
#
_symmetry.space_group_name_H-M   'P 1'
#
loop_
_entity.id
_entity.type
_entity.pdbx_description
1 polymer ?
#
loop_
_entity_poly.entity_id
_entity_poly.type
_entity_poly.pdbx_seq_one_letter_code
_entity_poly.pdbx_strand_id
1 'polypeptide(L)'
;MTKYTSNFFMLKNCLAFFILMSVLGSCNSDNLIKDNTVFRYNEHKNISGLDPAFAKDNADIWAIHQLFNGLVQMDERMQITPCIASSWTISEDGTLYTFKLRDDVFFHPHLEFGEKQTRTVTAEDFVYSFNRLKDPKIASPGGWVLDAVEEYKAINSNTFQIKLKYPFPAFLGLLTMKYLSVVPKEIVAFYGTNFRANPIGTGPFKFKRWWEKNKLVFRKHKNYFEVDTNGEQLPYLEAIAISFLPNKQSEYLQFVQGNLDFVSGLDASYKDDILTSSGQLSPKYNNKFSMLRSPYLNTEYLGFFMESTTSEVESKLIRQAINYGFDRKKMMLYLRNGIGIAANGGFIPKGLPGYDEFSGYQYDPKKAKILVEEYKKLSKNTSPTISISTNENYLNFCEFIQRALLDIGINVTIEVMPSSSLKTAKANGKLDVFRASWVADYPDAQNYLSLFYSENFTPNGPNYTHFKNATFDSIYTKAMSESNVDKRINLYKKMDQIVLEEAPVVVLFYDEVLRFTQKNIKGLGINPTNLLELKNVQKN
;
A
#
# COMPACT_ATOMS: atom_id res chain seq x y z
N MET A 1 -70.05 -16.63 -50.51
CA MET A 1 -69.26 -17.02 -49.31
C MET A 1 -67.80 -16.48 -49.36
N THR A 2 -67.59 -15.17 -49.51
CA THR A 2 -66.22 -14.65 -49.71
C THR A 2 -66.00 -13.25 -49.06
N LYS A 3 -66.71 -12.90 -48.00
CA LYS A 3 -66.54 -11.62 -47.28
C LYS A 3 -66.19 -11.75 -45.79
N TYR A 4 -66.17 -12.93 -45.19
CA TYR A 4 -65.88 -13.12 -43.75
C TYR A 4 -64.42 -13.53 -43.42
N THR A 5 -63.61 -13.94 -44.40
CA THR A 5 -62.24 -14.39 -44.16
C THR A 5 -61.19 -13.22 -44.09
N SER A 6 -61.49 -12.07 -44.66
CA SER A 6 -60.57 -10.92 -44.70
C SER A 6 -60.45 -10.18 -43.35
N ASN A 7 -61.54 -10.09 -42.59
CA ASN A 7 -61.52 -9.36 -41.30
C ASN A 7 -60.86 -10.17 -40.17
N PHE A 8 -60.83 -11.49 -40.26
CA PHE A 8 -60.18 -12.33 -39.25
C PHE A 8 -58.65 -12.31 -39.36
N PHE A 9 -58.14 -12.15 -40.60
CA PHE A 9 -56.69 -12.05 -40.84
C PHE A 9 -56.16 -10.66 -40.43
N MET A 10 -56.94 -9.60 -40.61
CA MET A 10 -56.54 -8.26 -40.21
C MET A 10 -56.53 -8.09 -38.66
N LEU A 11 -57.48 -8.72 -37.97
CA LEU A 11 -57.54 -8.67 -36.49
C LEU A 11 -56.39 -9.46 -35.85
N LYS A 12 -55.96 -10.62 -36.43
CA LYS A 12 -54.81 -11.39 -35.97
C LYS A 12 -53.50 -10.64 -36.16
N ASN A 13 -53.33 -9.93 -37.27
CA ASN A 13 -52.11 -9.15 -37.53
C ASN A 13 -52.06 -7.90 -36.68
N CYS A 14 -53.18 -7.22 -36.35
CA CYS A 14 -53.20 -6.11 -35.41
C CYS A 14 -52.94 -6.55 -33.98
N LEU A 15 -53.42 -7.74 -33.55
CA LEU A 15 -53.15 -8.26 -32.22
C LEU A 15 -51.67 -8.71 -32.07
N ALA A 16 -51.09 -9.31 -33.12
CA ALA A 16 -49.69 -9.66 -33.15
C ALA A 16 -48.77 -8.44 -33.15
N PHE A 17 -49.16 -7.34 -33.81
CA PHE A 17 -48.41 -6.08 -33.81
C PHE A 17 -48.50 -5.36 -32.46
N PHE A 18 -49.65 -5.43 -31.74
CA PHE A 18 -49.80 -4.89 -30.39
C PHE A 18 -49.02 -5.69 -29.35
N ILE A 19 -48.93 -7.02 -29.48
CA ILE A 19 -48.10 -7.87 -28.61
C ILE A 19 -46.62 -7.65 -28.89
N LEU A 20 -46.21 -7.43 -30.13
CA LEU A 20 -44.81 -7.09 -30.49
C LEU A 20 -44.41 -5.69 -29.98
N MET A 21 -45.30 -4.69 -29.99
CA MET A 21 -45.08 -3.38 -29.40
C MET A 21 -45.01 -3.39 -27.86
N SER A 22 -45.76 -4.25 -27.19
CA SER A 22 -45.72 -4.37 -25.73
C SER A 22 -44.46 -5.08 -25.24
N VAL A 23 -43.81 -5.94 -26.05
CA VAL A 23 -42.53 -6.57 -25.73
C VAL A 23 -41.35 -5.61 -25.95
N LEU A 24 -41.47 -4.64 -26.86
CA LEU A 24 -40.46 -3.60 -27.07
C LEU A 24 -40.51 -2.45 -26.05
N GLY A 25 -41.64 -2.31 -25.29
CA GLY A 25 -41.80 -1.31 -24.23
C GLY A 25 -41.32 -1.75 -22.84
N SER A 26 -40.88 -3.00 -22.68
CA SER A 26 -40.38 -3.56 -21.40
C SER A 26 -38.84 -3.49 -21.28
N CYS A 27 -38.17 -2.56 -21.97
CA CYS A 27 -36.89 -2.10 -21.50
C CYS A 27 -37.16 -1.21 -20.29
N ASN A 28 -37.11 -1.78 -19.07
CA ASN A 28 -36.84 -1.01 -17.88
C ASN A 28 -35.67 -0.08 -18.23
N SER A 29 -35.92 1.22 -18.18
CA SER A 29 -34.88 2.22 -18.14
C SER A 29 -34.10 2.01 -16.84
N ASP A 30 -33.21 1.02 -16.79
CA ASP A 30 -32.03 1.15 -15.98
C ASP A 30 -31.48 2.53 -16.36
N ASN A 31 -31.57 3.50 -15.43
CA ASN A 31 -31.03 4.83 -15.62
C ASN A 31 -29.64 4.66 -16.20
N LEU A 32 -29.47 4.94 -17.50
CA LEU A 32 -28.20 4.83 -18.19
C LEU A 32 -27.25 5.73 -17.43
N ILE A 33 -26.34 5.12 -16.66
CA ILE A 33 -25.36 5.87 -15.90
C ILE A 33 -24.57 6.67 -16.92
N LYS A 34 -24.57 7.98 -16.77
CA LYS A 34 -23.81 8.88 -17.64
C LYS A 34 -22.35 8.47 -17.58
N ASP A 35 -21.71 8.39 -18.72
CA ASP A 35 -20.30 7.95 -18.85
C ASP A 35 -19.34 8.80 -18.01
N ASN A 36 -19.65 10.09 -17.82
CA ASN A 36 -18.92 11.03 -17.00
C ASN A 36 -19.07 10.82 -15.48
N THR A 37 -19.78 9.79 -14.99
CA THR A 37 -19.91 9.46 -13.57
C THR A 37 -19.29 8.11 -13.22
N VAL A 38 -18.66 7.43 -14.19
CA VAL A 38 -17.99 6.15 -14.02
C VAL A 38 -16.47 6.37 -14.05
N PHE A 39 -15.80 6.02 -12.96
CA PHE A 39 -14.33 6.03 -12.89
C PHE A 39 -13.76 4.69 -13.38
N ARG A 40 -12.84 4.73 -14.35
CA ARG A 40 -12.27 3.55 -14.98
C ARG A 40 -10.77 3.49 -14.72
N TYR A 41 -10.32 2.37 -14.17
CA TYR A 41 -8.90 2.10 -14.07
C TYR A 41 -8.58 0.63 -14.36
N ASN A 42 -7.32 0.35 -14.56
CA ASN A 42 -6.82 -1.00 -14.78
C ASN A 42 -5.99 -1.47 -13.59
N GLU A 43 -6.19 -2.73 -13.20
CA GLU A 43 -5.30 -3.42 -12.29
C GLU A 43 -4.55 -4.52 -13.05
N HIS A 44 -3.23 -4.38 -13.19
CA HIS A 44 -2.42 -5.32 -13.97
C HIS A 44 -2.24 -6.68 -13.29
N LYS A 45 -2.44 -6.74 -11.96
CA LYS A 45 -2.51 -7.97 -11.19
C LYS A 45 -3.97 -8.39 -11.00
N ASN A 46 -4.23 -9.68 -11.04
CA ASN A 46 -5.56 -10.15 -10.69
C ASN A 46 -5.81 -9.97 -9.18
N ILE A 47 -7.00 -9.52 -8.84
CA ILE A 47 -7.52 -9.50 -7.48
C ILE A 47 -7.79 -10.94 -7.05
N SER A 48 -7.28 -11.32 -5.89
CA SER A 48 -7.44 -12.69 -5.35
C SER A 48 -8.77 -12.88 -4.62
N GLY A 49 -9.31 -11.81 -4.04
CA GLY A 49 -10.56 -11.79 -3.33
C GLY A 49 -10.90 -10.41 -2.79
N LEU A 50 -12.15 -10.24 -2.40
CA LEU A 50 -12.68 -9.00 -1.83
C LEU A 50 -13.02 -9.15 -0.32
N ASP A 51 -12.57 -10.22 0.32
CA ASP A 51 -12.69 -10.43 1.76
C ASP A 51 -11.54 -9.69 2.49
N PRO A 52 -11.85 -8.73 3.39
CA PRO A 52 -10.82 -7.98 4.12
C PRO A 52 -9.82 -8.84 4.89
N ALA A 53 -10.23 -10.01 5.38
CA ALA A 53 -9.33 -10.91 6.09
C ALA A 53 -8.12 -11.37 5.24
N PHE A 54 -8.16 -11.18 3.91
CA PHE A 54 -7.11 -11.55 2.96
C PHE A 54 -6.51 -10.35 2.20
N ALA A 55 -6.69 -9.12 2.69
CA ALA A 55 -6.23 -7.87 2.08
C ALA A 55 -4.69 -7.72 2.13
N LYS A 56 -3.97 -8.57 1.39
CA LYS A 56 -2.52 -8.69 1.43
C LYS A 56 -1.79 -7.83 0.39
N ASP A 57 -2.29 -7.80 -0.83
CA ASP A 57 -1.65 -7.11 -1.96
C ASP A 57 -2.37 -5.79 -2.28
N ASN A 58 -1.65 -4.81 -2.82
CA ASN A 58 -2.22 -3.50 -3.16
C ASN A 58 -3.43 -3.59 -4.08
N ALA A 59 -3.46 -4.53 -5.03
CA ALA A 59 -4.61 -4.76 -5.91
C ALA A 59 -5.88 -5.10 -5.13
N ASP A 60 -5.76 -6.02 -4.16
CA ASP A 60 -6.86 -6.40 -3.27
C ASP A 60 -7.23 -5.24 -2.33
N ILE A 61 -6.23 -4.59 -1.73
CA ILE A 61 -6.40 -3.47 -0.79
C ILE A 61 -7.16 -2.29 -1.43
N TRP A 62 -6.82 -1.91 -2.67
CA TRP A 62 -7.50 -0.81 -3.36
C TRP A 62 -8.98 -1.10 -3.60
N ALA A 63 -9.31 -2.32 -4.01
CA ALA A 63 -10.69 -2.74 -4.22
C ALA A 63 -11.47 -2.86 -2.91
N ILE A 64 -10.87 -3.49 -1.89
CA ILE A 64 -11.46 -3.66 -0.56
C ILE A 64 -11.70 -2.32 0.12
N HIS A 65 -10.80 -1.36 -0.06
CA HIS A 65 -10.94 -0.01 0.51
C HIS A 65 -12.20 0.72 0.03
N GLN A 66 -12.66 0.48 -1.20
CA GLN A 66 -13.89 1.08 -1.70
C GLN A 66 -15.16 0.45 -1.09
N LEU A 67 -15.04 -0.76 -0.56
CA LEU A 67 -16.19 -1.58 -0.10
C LEU A 67 -16.34 -1.62 1.43
N PHE A 68 -15.27 -1.37 2.19
CA PHE A 68 -15.23 -1.61 3.63
C PHE A 68 -14.58 -0.45 4.39
N ASN A 69 -15.02 -0.26 5.64
CA ASN A 69 -14.44 0.66 6.60
C ASN A 69 -13.95 -0.07 7.85
N GLY A 70 -13.00 0.55 8.57
CA GLY A 70 -12.53 0.14 9.90
C GLY A 70 -12.99 1.11 10.98
N LEU A 71 -12.44 0.95 12.20
CA LEU A 71 -12.69 1.86 13.33
C LEU A 71 -12.24 3.29 13.00
N VAL A 72 -11.06 3.41 12.45
CA VAL A 72 -10.39 4.67 12.10
C VAL A 72 -9.90 4.62 10.66
N GLN A 73 -9.61 5.76 10.08
CA GLN A 73 -9.03 5.90 8.76
C GLN A 73 -7.86 6.89 8.81
N MET A 74 -7.17 7.03 7.68
CA MET A 74 -6.05 7.93 7.53
C MET A 74 -6.37 8.96 6.45
N ASP A 75 -6.06 10.22 6.73
CA ASP A 75 -6.15 11.28 5.73
C ASP A 75 -4.92 11.31 4.81
N GLU A 76 -4.92 12.20 3.81
CA GLU A 76 -3.81 12.37 2.86
C GLU A 76 -2.50 12.84 3.53
N ARG A 77 -2.58 13.41 4.74
CA ARG A 77 -1.44 13.86 5.54
C ARG A 77 -0.95 12.80 6.52
N MET A 78 -1.46 11.57 6.40
CA MET A 78 -1.12 10.45 7.29
C MET A 78 -1.57 10.65 8.75
N GLN A 79 -2.58 11.51 8.98
CA GLN A 79 -3.19 11.68 10.30
C GLN A 79 -4.32 10.69 10.49
N ILE A 80 -4.39 10.08 11.68
CA ILE A 80 -5.48 9.18 12.04
C ILE A 80 -6.74 10.00 12.31
N THR A 81 -7.81 9.67 11.62
CA THR A 81 -9.10 10.36 11.70
C THR A 81 -10.24 9.38 12.02
N PRO A 82 -11.35 9.87 12.61
CA PRO A 82 -12.55 9.08 12.80
C PRO A 82 -13.04 8.41 11.52
N CYS A 83 -13.63 7.20 11.66
CA CYS A 83 -14.34 6.51 10.58
C CYS A 83 -15.63 5.91 11.16
N ILE A 84 -15.72 4.58 11.38
CA ILE A 84 -16.87 4.01 12.10
C ILE A 84 -16.84 4.40 13.58
N ALA A 85 -15.66 4.53 14.20
CA ALA A 85 -15.56 5.18 15.49
C ALA A 85 -15.64 6.72 15.32
N SER A 86 -16.58 7.36 16.00
CA SER A 86 -16.72 8.83 16.05
C SER A 86 -15.64 9.47 16.93
N SER A 87 -15.14 8.74 17.94
CA SER A 87 -14.09 9.16 18.87
C SER A 87 -13.48 7.94 19.58
N TRP A 88 -12.35 8.16 20.23
CA TRP A 88 -11.71 7.16 21.09
C TRP A 88 -10.98 7.81 22.24
N THR A 89 -10.75 7.03 23.30
CA THR A 89 -9.88 7.38 24.43
C THR A 89 -8.82 6.31 24.63
N ILE A 90 -7.67 6.71 25.16
CA ILE A 90 -6.56 5.82 25.49
C ILE A 90 -6.26 6.01 26.97
N SER A 91 -6.09 4.92 27.73
CA SER A 91 -5.69 4.99 29.13
C SER A 91 -4.29 5.61 29.30
N GLU A 92 -3.99 6.13 30.50
CA GLU A 92 -2.71 6.77 30.81
C GLU A 92 -1.51 5.82 30.58
N ASP A 93 -1.68 4.53 30.83
CA ASP A 93 -0.67 3.50 30.59
C ASP A 93 -0.55 3.10 29.12
N GLY A 94 -1.36 3.67 28.22
CA GLY A 94 -1.33 3.41 26.79
C GLY A 94 -1.80 2.02 26.36
N THR A 95 -2.44 1.24 27.26
CA THR A 95 -2.83 -0.14 26.96
C THR A 95 -4.31 -0.35 26.65
N LEU A 96 -5.20 0.53 27.11
CA LEU A 96 -6.63 0.38 26.92
C LEU A 96 -7.18 1.44 25.97
N TYR A 97 -7.75 0.99 24.85
CA TYR A 97 -8.40 1.81 23.83
C TYR A 97 -9.90 1.61 23.90
N THR A 98 -10.68 2.69 24.06
CA THR A 98 -12.14 2.64 24.06
C THR A 98 -12.68 3.50 22.94
N PHE A 99 -13.37 2.86 21.98
CA PHE A 99 -13.93 3.47 20.78
C PHE A 99 -15.43 3.66 20.94
N LYS A 100 -15.93 4.88 20.66
CA LYS A 100 -17.35 5.17 20.54
C LYS A 100 -17.76 5.09 19.08
N LEU A 101 -18.63 4.14 18.74
CA LEU A 101 -19.09 3.95 17.37
C LEU A 101 -20.21 4.93 17.01
N ARG A 102 -20.31 5.26 15.73
CA ARG A 102 -21.43 5.96 15.11
C ARG A 102 -22.65 5.04 15.10
N ASP A 103 -23.84 5.61 15.03
CA ASP A 103 -25.13 4.89 14.93
C ASP A 103 -25.77 4.99 13.53
N ASP A 104 -25.14 5.75 12.62
CA ASP A 104 -25.60 6.01 11.26
C ASP A 104 -24.81 5.24 10.18
N VAL A 105 -23.96 4.27 10.56
CA VAL A 105 -23.21 3.44 9.61
C VAL A 105 -23.99 2.17 9.30
N PHE A 106 -24.38 2.02 8.02
CA PHE A 106 -25.16 0.88 7.54
C PHE A 106 -24.30 -0.05 6.66
N PHE A 107 -24.54 -1.36 6.76
CA PHE A 107 -24.02 -2.31 5.79
C PHE A 107 -24.71 -2.13 4.43
N HIS A 108 -24.01 -2.50 3.36
CA HIS A 108 -24.60 -2.54 2.01
C HIS A 108 -25.84 -3.43 1.99
N PRO A 109 -26.87 -3.08 1.20
CA PRO A 109 -28.10 -3.85 1.17
C PRO A 109 -27.90 -5.31 0.76
N HIS A 110 -28.52 -6.23 1.51
CA HIS A 110 -28.59 -7.66 1.22
C HIS A 110 -29.84 -8.31 1.83
N LEU A 111 -30.41 -9.32 1.16
CA LEU A 111 -31.66 -9.97 1.57
C LEU A 111 -31.57 -10.67 2.93
N GLU A 112 -30.38 -11.19 3.29
CA GLU A 112 -30.15 -11.85 4.59
C GLU A 112 -30.31 -10.91 5.80
N PHE A 113 -30.38 -9.60 5.61
CA PHE A 113 -30.74 -8.66 6.67
C PHE A 113 -32.24 -8.53 6.91
N GLY A 114 -33.07 -9.35 6.23
CA GLY A 114 -34.51 -9.35 6.34
C GLY A 114 -35.17 -8.21 5.55
N GLU A 115 -36.40 -7.80 5.98
CA GLU A 115 -37.23 -6.85 5.24
C GLU A 115 -36.56 -5.50 4.96
N LYS A 116 -35.75 -4.97 5.90
CA LYS A 116 -35.03 -3.71 5.73
C LYS A 116 -33.86 -3.81 4.78
N GLN A 117 -33.42 -5.01 4.43
CA GLN A 117 -32.28 -5.33 3.58
C GLN A 117 -30.96 -4.68 4.02
N THR A 118 -30.88 -4.12 5.22
CA THR A 118 -29.68 -3.54 5.82
C THR A 118 -29.85 -3.42 7.34
N ARG A 119 -28.74 -3.25 8.05
CA ARG A 119 -28.70 -2.88 9.47
C ARG A 119 -27.49 -2.02 9.79
N THR A 120 -27.52 -1.34 10.91
CA THR A 120 -26.38 -0.58 11.45
C THR A 120 -25.27 -1.52 11.94
N VAL A 121 -24.05 -1.00 11.91
CA VAL A 121 -22.87 -1.65 12.51
C VAL A 121 -22.95 -1.55 14.03
N THR A 122 -22.55 -2.60 14.71
CA THR A 122 -22.43 -2.67 16.17
C THR A 122 -21.02 -3.08 16.59
N ALA A 123 -20.69 -2.89 17.87
CA ALA A 123 -19.41 -3.34 18.43
C ALA A 123 -19.19 -4.85 18.32
N GLU A 124 -20.28 -5.65 18.34
CA GLU A 124 -20.20 -7.10 18.14
C GLU A 124 -19.72 -7.50 16.73
N ASP A 125 -19.97 -6.66 15.72
CA ASP A 125 -19.45 -6.90 14.37
C ASP A 125 -17.93 -6.77 14.31
N PHE A 126 -17.35 -5.88 15.12
CA PHE A 126 -15.88 -5.78 15.27
C PHE A 126 -15.31 -6.98 16.02
N VAL A 127 -15.97 -7.42 17.10
CA VAL A 127 -15.59 -8.67 17.80
C VAL A 127 -15.57 -9.84 16.82
N TYR A 128 -16.62 -10.00 16.04
CA TYR A 128 -16.70 -11.03 15.01
C TYR A 128 -15.60 -10.92 13.96
N SER A 129 -15.37 -9.71 13.43
CA SER A 129 -14.36 -9.45 12.40
C SER A 129 -12.94 -9.77 12.88
N PHE A 130 -12.60 -9.38 14.12
CA PHE A 130 -11.30 -9.65 14.72
C PHE A 130 -11.12 -11.14 15.04
N ASN A 131 -12.18 -11.84 15.49
CA ASN A 131 -12.14 -13.29 15.71
C ASN A 131 -11.81 -14.05 14.41
N ARG A 132 -12.28 -13.57 13.25
CA ARG A 132 -11.94 -14.19 11.96
C ARG A 132 -10.45 -14.14 11.66
N LEU A 133 -9.73 -13.10 12.07
CA LEU A 133 -8.28 -12.98 11.83
C LEU A 133 -7.48 -13.96 12.68
N LYS A 134 -8.00 -14.35 13.86
CA LYS A 134 -7.38 -15.30 14.77
C LYS A 134 -7.81 -16.76 14.54
N ASP A 135 -8.86 -16.99 13.73
CA ASP A 135 -9.36 -18.33 13.48
C ASP A 135 -8.39 -19.14 12.58
N PRO A 136 -7.76 -20.22 13.08
CA PRO A 136 -6.86 -21.05 12.28
C PRO A 136 -7.52 -21.67 11.05
N LYS A 137 -8.86 -21.84 11.06
CA LYS A 137 -9.60 -22.39 9.92
C LYS A 137 -9.69 -21.40 8.76
N ILE A 138 -9.69 -20.09 9.06
CA ILE A 138 -9.66 -19.04 8.05
C ILE A 138 -8.24 -18.82 7.52
N ALA A 139 -7.24 -19.03 8.37
CA ALA A 139 -5.82 -18.87 8.05
C ALA A 139 -5.50 -17.50 7.39
N SER A 140 -6.05 -16.44 7.98
CA SER A 140 -5.82 -15.08 7.50
C SER A 140 -4.34 -14.71 7.57
N PRO A 141 -3.74 -14.17 6.49
CA PRO A 141 -2.39 -13.64 6.55
C PRO A 141 -2.28 -12.37 7.41
N GLY A 142 -3.41 -11.79 7.84
CA GLY A 142 -3.48 -10.60 8.68
C GLY A 142 -3.55 -10.89 10.18
N GLY A 143 -3.45 -12.14 10.63
CA GLY A 143 -3.57 -12.50 12.05
C GLY A 143 -2.58 -11.75 12.96
N TRP A 144 -1.39 -11.48 12.47
CA TRP A 144 -0.30 -10.77 13.18
C TRP A 144 -0.68 -9.35 13.63
N VAL A 145 -1.62 -8.68 12.97
CA VAL A 145 -2.06 -7.32 13.35
C VAL A 145 -2.68 -7.27 14.76
N LEU A 146 -3.06 -8.43 15.29
CA LEU A 146 -3.62 -8.60 16.63
C LEU A 146 -2.63 -9.19 17.64
N ASP A 147 -1.34 -9.33 17.31
CA ASP A 147 -0.34 -9.95 18.20
C ASP A 147 -0.12 -9.15 19.49
N ALA A 148 -0.17 -7.81 19.40
CA ALA A 148 -0.10 -6.92 20.56
C ALA A 148 -1.40 -6.87 21.39
N VAL A 149 -2.50 -7.44 20.88
CA VAL A 149 -3.81 -7.39 21.54
C VAL A 149 -3.94 -8.51 22.57
N GLU A 150 -4.27 -8.15 23.81
CA GLU A 150 -4.61 -9.09 24.89
C GLU A 150 -6.08 -9.51 24.79
N GLU A 151 -6.99 -8.52 24.73
CA GLU A 151 -8.44 -8.72 24.72
C GLU A 151 -9.12 -7.66 23.86
N TYR A 152 -10.23 -7.99 23.26
CA TYR A 152 -11.19 -7.04 22.66
C TYR A 152 -12.61 -7.49 22.94
N LYS A 153 -13.52 -6.50 23.17
CA LYS A 153 -14.92 -6.78 23.52
C LYS A 153 -15.85 -5.63 23.16
N ALA A 154 -17.10 -5.96 22.92
CA ALA A 154 -18.20 -5.03 22.92
C ALA A 154 -18.63 -4.78 24.37
N ILE A 155 -18.60 -3.52 24.79
CA ILE A 155 -19.14 -3.12 26.10
C ILE A 155 -20.66 -2.94 26.01
N ASN A 156 -21.11 -2.42 24.87
CA ASN A 156 -22.49 -2.32 24.43
C ASN A 156 -22.51 -2.19 22.89
N SER A 157 -23.68 -1.99 22.28
CA SER A 157 -23.80 -1.89 20.82
C SER A 157 -22.91 -0.83 20.18
N ASN A 158 -22.61 0.27 20.88
CA ASN A 158 -21.92 1.44 20.35
C ASN A 158 -20.55 1.69 20.99
N THR A 159 -20.07 0.78 21.85
CA THR A 159 -18.79 0.95 22.54
C THR A 159 -17.96 -0.32 22.40
N PHE A 160 -16.84 -0.19 21.67
CA PHE A 160 -15.87 -1.26 21.45
C PHE A 160 -14.58 -0.96 22.21
N GLN A 161 -14.03 -1.96 22.87
CA GLN A 161 -12.82 -1.81 23.68
C GLN A 161 -11.75 -2.80 23.26
N ILE A 162 -10.50 -2.33 23.19
CA ILE A 162 -9.31 -3.14 22.91
C ILE A 162 -8.31 -2.93 24.02
N LYS A 163 -7.81 -4.02 24.63
CA LYS A 163 -6.72 -4.02 25.59
C LYS A 163 -5.47 -4.60 24.94
N LEU A 164 -4.36 -3.90 25.05
CA LEU A 164 -3.05 -4.35 24.57
C LEU A 164 -2.26 -5.03 25.69
N LYS A 165 -1.37 -5.94 25.34
CA LYS A 165 -0.42 -6.61 26.24
C LYS A 165 0.63 -5.66 26.80
N TYR A 166 0.96 -4.62 26.02
CA TYR A 166 1.94 -3.58 26.32
C TYR A 166 1.58 -2.30 25.56
N PRO A 167 2.05 -1.12 26.02
CA PRO A 167 1.82 0.13 25.28
C PRO A 167 2.37 0.01 23.85
N PHE A 168 1.56 0.38 22.87
CA PHE A 168 1.96 0.36 21.47
C PHE A 168 1.45 1.62 20.75
N PRO A 169 2.23 2.72 20.74
CA PRO A 169 1.78 3.99 20.18
C PRO A 169 1.40 3.97 18.72
N ALA A 170 1.98 3.07 17.91
CA ALA A 170 1.64 2.91 16.49
C ALA A 170 0.32 2.13 16.27
N PHE A 171 -0.35 1.65 17.33
CA PHE A 171 -1.52 0.78 17.22
C PHE A 171 -2.69 1.41 16.46
N LEU A 172 -2.96 2.71 16.63
CA LEU A 172 -3.99 3.40 15.84
C LEU A 172 -3.68 3.37 14.33
N GLY A 173 -2.41 3.50 13.96
CA GLY A 173 -1.96 3.34 12.57
C GLY A 173 -2.24 1.92 12.05
N LEU A 174 -1.97 0.91 12.88
CA LEU A 174 -2.26 -0.47 12.56
C LEU A 174 -3.76 -0.70 12.32
N LEU A 175 -4.64 -0.03 13.10
CA LEU A 175 -6.10 -0.13 12.94
C LEU A 175 -6.63 0.42 11.61
N THR A 176 -5.83 1.14 10.83
CA THR A 176 -6.21 1.61 9.49
C THR A 176 -6.05 0.53 8.41
N MET A 177 -5.35 -0.58 8.71
CA MET A 177 -5.15 -1.68 7.78
C MET A 177 -6.46 -2.37 7.44
N LYS A 178 -6.61 -2.77 6.18
CA LYS A 178 -7.88 -3.34 5.67
C LYS A 178 -8.25 -4.68 6.28
N TYR A 179 -7.30 -5.40 6.87
CA TYR A 179 -7.58 -6.61 7.66
C TYR A 179 -8.58 -6.35 8.80
N LEU A 180 -8.55 -5.16 9.39
CA LEU A 180 -9.38 -4.76 10.54
C LEU A 180 -10.68 -4.06 10.15
N SER A 181 -11.09 -4.20 8.87
CA SER A 181 -12.41 -3.74 8.41
C SER A 181 -13.53 -4.59 8.99
N VAL A 182 -14.68 -3.94 9.25
CA VAL A 182 -15.86 -4.62 9.78
C VAL A 182 -16.60 -5.41 8.70
N VAL A 183 -17.05 -6.61 9.04
CA VAL A 183 -17.86 -7.48 8.18
C VAL A 183 -19.08 -8.02 8.94
N PRO A 184 -20.25 -8.18 8.28
CA PRO A 184 -21.47 -8.71 8.91
C PRO A 184 -21.43 -10.24 9.01
N LYS A 185 -21.60 -10.75 10.24
CA LYS A 185 -21.54 -12.18 10.55
C LYS A 185 -22.50 -13.03 9.71
N GLU A 186 -23.74 -12.60 9.58
CA GLU A 186 -24.80 -13.31 8.87
C GLU A 186 -24.48 -13.49 7.38
N ILE A 187 -23.91 -12.48 6.74
CA ILE A 187 -23.55 -12.53 5.33
C ILE A 187 -22.30 -13.42 5.10
N VAL A 188 -21.31 -13.31 5.99
CA VAL A 188 -20.14 -14.19 5.93
C VAL A 188 -20.56 -15.64 6.14
N ALA A 189 -21.49 -15.92 7.06
CA ALA A 189 -22.03 -17.27 7.29
C ALA A 189 -22.81 -17.78 6.07
N PHE A 190 -23.60 -16.90 5.43
CA PHE A 190 -24.39 -17.25 4.24
C PHE A 190 -23.52 -17.65 3.05
N TYR A 191 -22.48 -16.86 2.75
CA TYR A 191 -21.61 -17.11 1.60
C TYR A 191 -20.44 -18.07 1.88
N GLY A 192 -20.05 -18.24 3.13
CA GLY A 192 -18.88 -19.02 3.51
C GLY A 192 -17.62 -18.56 2.76
N THR A 193 -16.90 -19.48 2.13
CA THR A 193 -15.70 -19.19 1.33
C THR A 193 -15.98 -18.31 0.10
N ASN A 194 -17.23 -18.25 -0.37
CA ASN A 194 -17.64 -17.41 -1.49
C ASN A 194 -17.83 -15.94 -1.09
N PHE A 195 -17.72 -15.57 0.19
CA PHE A 195 -17.72 -14.17 0.62
C PHE A 195 -16.67 -13.34 -0.10
N ARG A 196 -15.51 -13.95 -0.47
CA ARG A 196 -14.47 -13.31 -1.29
C ARG A 196 -14.97 -12.72 -2.62
N ALA A 197 -16.05 -13.26 -3.18
CA ALA A 197 -16.65 -12.83 -4.46
C ALA A 197 -18.04 -12.18 -4.30
N ASN A 198 -18.56 -12.11 -3.08
CA ASN A 198 -19.86 -11.52 -2.73
C ASN A 198 -19.72 -10.63 -1.48
N PRO A 199 -18.84 -9.61 -1.53
CA PRO A 199 -18.55 -8.78 -0.37
C PRO A 199 -19.73 -7.87 -0.03
N ILE A 200 -20.05 -7.80 1.25
CA ILE A 200 -20.98 -6.82 1.84
C ILE A 200 -20.24 -6.09 2.93
N GLY A 201 -20.01 -4.82 2.74
CA GLY A 201 -19.31 -3.94 3.68
C GLY A 201 -20.11 -2.69 3.99
N THR A 202 -19.41 -1.63 4.40
CA THR A 202 -19.96 -0.33 4.79
C THR A 202 -19.44 0.82 3.93
N GLY A 203 -18.55 0.52 2.99
CA GLY A 203 -17.78 1.49 2.23
C GLY A 203 -18.60 2.38 1.29
N PRO A 204 -17.95 3.39 0.68
CA PRO A 204 -18.62 4.36 -0.20
C PRO A 204 -19.19 3.72 -1.48
N PHE A 205 -18.69 2.58 -1.86
CA PHE A 205 -19.21 1.82 -2.99
C PHE A 205 -19.60 0.42 -2.54
N LYS A 206 -20.59 -0.17 -3.25
CA LYS A 206 -21.05 -1.53 -3.06
C LYS A 206 -20.73 -2.40 -4.26
N PHE A 207 -20.49 -3.67 -4.03
CA PHE A 207 -20.26 -4.66 -5.05
C PHE A 207 -21.45 -4.76 -6.01
N LYS A 208 -21.16 -4.81 -7.32
CA LYS A 208 -22.20 -5.04 -8.34
C LYS A 208 -21.94 -6.34 -9.09
N ARG A 209 -20.74 -6.53 -9.63
CA ARG A 209 -20.41 -7.73 -10.40
C ARG A 209 -18.91 -7.91 -10.57
N TRP A 210 -18.46 -9.15 -10.62
CA TRP A 210 -17.09 -9.54 -10.90
C TRP A 210 -17.04 -10.66 -11.94
N TRP A 211 -16.41 -10.40 -13.06
CA TRP A 211 -15.96 -11.38 -14.03
C TRP A 211 -14.45 -11.53 -13.81
N GLU A 212 -14.04 -12.57 -13.11
CA GLU A 212 -12.64 -12.78 -12.73
C GLU A 212 -11.72 -12.66 -13.96
N LYS A 213 -10.57 -11.99 -13.80
CA LYS A 213 -9.56 -11.69 -14.83
C LYS A 213 -10.07 -10.83 -16.01
N ASN A 214 -11.26 -10.29 -15.94
CA ASN A 214 -11.85 -9.47 -17.01
C ASN A 214 -12.29 -8.10 -16.47
N LYS A 215 -13.29 -8.07 -15.58
CA LYS A 215 -13.89 -6.82 -15.12
C LYS A 215 -14.50 -6.93 -13.73
N LEU A 216 -14.28 -5.92 -12.89
CA LEU A 216 -14.92 -5.77 -11.59
C LEU A 216 -15.66 -4.42 -11.56
N VAL A 217 -16.90 -4.40 -11.09
CA VAL A 217 -17.75 -3.21 -11.07
C VAL A 217 -18.33 -2.98 -9.69
N PHE A 218 -18.17 -1.76 -9.21
CA PHE A 218 -18.79 -1.24 -8.00
C PHE A 218 -19.80 -0.14 -8.34
N ARG A 219 -20.78 0.06 -7.47
CA ARG A 219 -21.82 1.09 -7.56
C ARG A 219 -21.82 1.95 -6.31
N LYS A 220 -22.21 3.20 -6.44
CA LYS A 220 -22.42 4.13 -5.32
C LYS A 220 -23.24 3.51 -4.20
N HIS A 221 -22.81 3.63 -2.97
CA HIS A 221 -23.59 3.38 -1.77
C HIS A 221 -24.33 4.67 -1.40
N LYS A 222 -25.63 4.77 -1.72
CA LYS A 222 -26.41 6.00 -1.54
C LYS A 222 -26.55 6.44 -0.09
N ASN A 223 -26.46 5.50 0.86
CA ASN A 223 -26.60 5.74 2.29
C ASN A 223 -25.22 5.70 2.98
N TYR A 224 -24.15 6.05 2.27
CA TYR A 224 -22.83 6.15 2.89
C TYR A 224 -22.83 7.30 3.91
N PHE A 225 -22.20 7.11 5.05
CA PHE A 225 -22.32 8.00 6.21
C PHE A 225 -21.47 9.29 6.15
N GLU A 226 -20.52 9.37 5.24
CA GLU A 226 -19.68 10.57 5.14
C GLU A 226 -20.25 11.59 4.15
N VAL A 227 -20.06 12.85 4.51
CA VAL A 227 -20.34 14.03 3.68
C VAL A 227 -19.06 14.82 3.48
N ASP A 228 -19.01 15.63 2.43
CA ASP A 228 -17.89 16.56 2.23
C ASP A 228 -17.98 17.79 3.15
N THR A 229 -17.04 18.72 3.01
CA THR A 229 -17.00 19.97 3.80
C THR A 229 -18.18 20.92 3.55
N ASN A 230 -18.93 20.70 2.47
CA ASN A 230 -20.14 21.47 2.11
C ASN A 230 -21.43 20.76 2.54
N GLY A 231 -21.34 19.55 3.13
CA GLY A 231 -22.47 18.71 3.49
C GLY A 231 -23.03 17.85 2.34
N GLU A 232 -22.32 17.78 1.20
CA GLU A 232 -22.72 16.95 0.06
C GLU A 232 -22.40 15.48 0.32
N GLN A 233 -23.36 14.60 -0.02
CA GLN A 233 -23.26 13.16 0.22
C GLN A 233 -22.18 12.49 -0.64
N LEU A 234 -21.21 11.85 0.00
CA LEU A 234 -20.21 11.02 -0.66
C LEU A 234 -20.74 9.60 -0.97
N PRO A 235 -20.15 8.90 -1.95
CA PRO A 235 -19.20 9.36 -2.95
C PRO A 235 -19.86 10.15 -4.08
N TYR A 236 -19.12 10.93 -4.85
CA TYR A 236 -19.66 11.66 -6.00
C TYR A 236 -19.88 10.75 -7.22
N LEU A 237 -18.97 9.78 -7.45
CA LEU A 237 -19.05 8.84 -8.57
C LEU A 237 -20.23 7.88 -8.41
N GLU A 238 -20.91 7.54 -9.51
CA GLU A 238 -21.98 6.54 -9.54
C GLU A 238 -21.44 5.09 -9.64
N ALA A 239 -20.24 4.93 -10.21
CA ALA A 239 -19.63 3.61 -10.35
C ALA A 239 -18.10 3.66 -10.50
N ILE A 240 -17.48 2.52 -10.18
CA ILE A 240 -16.09 2.21 -10.48
C ILE A 240 -16.09 0.98 -11.39
N ALA A 241 -15.29 1.03 -12.46
CA ALA A 241 -15.07 -0.09 -13.37
C ALA A 241 -13.57 -0.40 -13.45
N ILE A 242 -13.19 -1.58 -12.99
CA ILE A 242 -11.82 -2.06 -12.96
C ILE A 242 -11.64 -3.10 -14.06
N SER A 243 -10.69 -2.90 -14.96
CA SER A 243 -10.25 -3.87 -15.96
C SER A 243 -8.99 -4.61 -15.49
N PHE A 244 -8.65 -5.74 -16.12
CA PHE A 244 -7.50 -6.56 -15.78
C PHE A 244 -6.63 -6.82 -17.00
N LEU A 245 -5.95 -5.80 -17.50
CA LEU A 245 -4.97 -5.88 -18.56
C LEU A 245 -3.58 -6.12 -17.93
N PRO A 246 -2.95 -7.28 -18.16
CA PRO A 246 -1.68 -7.60 -17.49
C PRO A 246 -0.49 -6.82 -18.06
N ASN A 247 -0.57 -6.38 -19.32
CA ASN A 247 0.50 -5.69 -20.00
C ASN A 247 0.44 -4.18 -19.75
N LYS A 248 1.50 -3.62 -19.18
CA LYS A 248 1.61 -2.19 -18.83
C LYS A 248 1.57 -1.26 -20.03
N GLN A 249 2.13 -1.67 -21.17
CA GLN A 249 2.05 -0.89 -22.40
C GLN A 249 0.61 -0.81 -22.92
N SER A 250 -0.14 -1.91 -22.84
CA SER A 250 -1.57 -1.93 -23.22
C SER A 250 -2.40 -1.04 -22.29
N GLU A 251 -2.16 -1.08 -20.97
CA GLU A 251 -2.78 -0.19 -19.99
C GLU A 251 -2.53 1.28 -20.34
N TYR A 252 -1.27 1.63 -20.62
CA TYR A 252 -0.88 2.98 -21.02
C TYR A 252 -1.57 3.44 -22.29
N LEU A 253 -1.65 2.61 -23.32
CA LEU A 253 -2.36 2.93 -24.58
C LEU A 253 -3.85 3.18 -24.34
N GLN A 254 -4.52 2.38 -23.50
CA GLN A 254 -5.92 2.62 -23.12
C GLN A 254 -6.09 3.95 -22.38
N PHE A 255 -5.14 4.30 -21.52
CA PHE A 255 -5.14 5.60 -20.83
C PHE A 255 -4.97 6.76 -21.82
N VAL A 256 -4.01 6.70 -22.75
CA VAL A 256 -3.77 7.76 -23.76
C VAL A 256 -4.98 7.96 -24.68
N GLN A 257 -5.72 6.88 -24.98
CA GLN A 257 -6.95 6.89 -25.78
C GLN A 257 -8.18 7.43 -25.00
N GLY A 258 -8.07 7.64 -23.68
CA GLY A 258 -9.17 8.10 -22.83
C GLY A 258 -10.13 7.00 -22.37
N ASN A 259 -9.82 5.72 -22.58
CA ASN A 259 -10.61 4.58 -22.13
C ASN A 259 -10.42 4.27 -20.63
N LEU A 260 -9.31 4.75 -20.05
CA LEU A 260 -9.03 4.73 -18.62
C LEU A 260 -8.90 6.16 -18.11
N ASP A 261 -9.37 6.42 -16.90
CA ASP A 261 -9.33 7.71 -16.24
C ASP A 261 -8.05 7.91 -15.42
N PHE A 262 -7.35 6.82 -15.12
CA PHE A 262 -6.26 6.77 -14.16
C PHE A 262 -5.26 5.66 -14.48
N VAL A 263 -3.97 5.97 -14.25
CA VAL A 263 -2.86 5.02 -14.23
C VAL A 263 -1.97 5.34 -13.03
N SER A 264 -1.53 4.31 -12.31
CA SER A 264 -0.59 4.43 -11.19
C SER A 264 0.74 3.75 -11.50
N GLY A 265 1.82 4.40 -11.05
CA GLY A 265 3.18 3.94 -11.23
C GLY A 265 3.78 4.37 -12.57
N LEU A 266 5.02 3.97 -12.77
CA LEU A 266 5.80 4.24 -13.98
C LEU A 266 6.44 2.93 -14.44
N ASP A 267 6.33 2.65 -15.73
CA ASP A 267 6.93 1.46 -16.34
C ASP A 267 7.95 1.86 -17.40
N ALA A 268 9.01 1.07 -17.54
CA ALA A 268 10.09 1.34 -18.50
C ALA A 268 9.58 1.42 -19.94
N SER A 269 8.50 0.72 -20.29
CA SER A 269 7.93 0.67 -21.65
C SER A 269 7.34 2.00 -22.11
N TYR A 270 6.95 2.91 -21.20
CA TYR A 270 6.33 4.20 -21.56
C TYR A 270 6.88 5.42 -20.80
N LYS A 271 7.86 5.23 -19.89
CA LYS A 271 8.39 6.32 -19.07
C LYS A 271 8.91 7.50 -19.90
N ASP A 272 9.62 7.23 -20.98
CA ASP A 272 10.22 8.26 -21.84
C ASP A 272 9.21 8.91 -22.78
N ASP A 273 8.02 8.33 -22.92
CA ASP A 273 6.90 8.94 -23.65
C ASP A 273 6.10 9.90 -22.76
N ILE A 274 5.79 9.50 -21.53
CA ILE A 274 4.95 10.30 -20.63
C ILE A 274 5.74 11.34 -19.82
N LEU A 275 7.04 11.13 -19.59
CA LEU A 275 7.91 12.01 -18.82
C LEU A 275 9.03 12.61 -19.67
N THR A 276 9.48 13.79 -19.27
CA THR A 276 10.77 14.35 -19.69
C THR A 276 11.92 13.62 -18.98
N SER A 277 13.15 13.81 -19.43
CA SER A 277 14.37 13.30 -18.76
C SER A 277 14.56 13.84 -17.34
N SER A 278 13.86 14.91 -16.96
CA SER A 278 13.87 15.49 -15.60
C SER A 278 12.65 15.09 -14.76
N GLY A 279 11.85 14.11 -15.22
CA GLY A 279 10.72 13.55 -14.46
C GLY A 279 9.48 14.45 -14.40
N GLN A 280 9.37 15.44 -15.28
CA GLN A 280 8.16 16.23 -15.44
C GLN A 280 7.24 15.60 -16.49
N LEU A 281 5.94 15.88 -16.41
CA LEU A 281 5.00 15.46 -17.46
C LEU A 281 5.46 15.99 -18.81
N SER A 282 5.48 15.13 -19.83
CA SER A 282 5.85 15.53 -21.19
C SER A 282 4.92 16.64 -21.71
N PRO A 283 5.46 17.74 -22.30
CA PRO A 283 4.67 18.88 -22.75
C PRO A 283 3.50 18.53 -23.68
N LYS A 284 3.64 17.48 -24.50
CA LYS A 284 2.58 16.99 -25.40
C LYS A 284 1.32 16.52 -24.67
N TYR A 285 1.42 16.23 -23.37
CA TYR A 285 0.31 15.75 -22.55
C TYR A 285 -0.23 16.77 -21.54
N ASN A 286 0.35 17.98 -21.43
CA ASN A 286 -0.04 18.99 -20.46
C ASN A 286 -1.54 19.36 -20.51
N ASN A 287 -2.14 19.32 -21.70
CA ASN A 287 -3.56 19.64 -21.90
C ASN A 287 -4.48 18.41 -21.75
N LYS A 288 -3.93 17.21 -21.68
CA LYS A 288 -4.69 15.95 -21.62
C LYS A 288 -4.66 15.31 -20.24
N PHE A 289 -3.51 15.35 -19.57
CA PHE A 289 -3.28 14.65 -18.32
C PHE A 289 -2.89 15.57 -17.18
N SER A 290 -3.13 15.10 -15.97
CA SER A 290 -2.53 15.63 -14.74
C SER A 290 -1.61 14.59 -14.17
N MET A 291 -0.49 15.01 -13.58
CA MET A 291 0.45 14.16 -12.86
C MET A 291 0.44 14.55 -11.39
N LEU A 292 0.24 13.57 -10.51
CA LEU A 292 0.37 13.70 -9.07
C LEU A 292 1.63 12.94 -8.64
N ARG A 293 2.36 13.49 -7.68
CA ARG A 293 3.59 12.93 -7.15
C ARG A 293 3.63 13.10 -5.63
N SER A 294 4.00 12.04 -4.91
CA SER A 294 4.13 12.04 -3.45
C SER A 294 5.25 11.10 -3.04
N PRO A 295 5.95 11.34 -1.93
CA PRO A 295 6.78 10.32 -1.32
C PRO A 295 6.00 9.01 -1.18
N TYR A 296 6.67 7.87 -1.35
CA TYR A 296 6.14 6.56 -1.04
C TYR A 296 6.89 5.99 0.17
N LEU A 297 6.17 5.40 1.11
CA LEU A 297 6.76 4.79 2.28
C LEU A 297 7.49 3.49 1.89
N ASN A 298 8.51 3.63 1.07
CA ASN A 298 9.38 2.57 0.60
C ASN A 298 10.84 3.03 0.65
N THR A 299 11.68 2.30 1.38
CA THR A 299 13.13 2.51 1.42
C THR A 299 13.82 1.39 0.67
N GLU A 300 14.55 1.74 -0.38
CA GLU A 300 15.40 0.82 -1.17
C GLU A 300 16.82 0.83 -0.62
N TYR A 301 17.37 -0.35 -0.38
CA TYR A 301 18.69 -0.47 0.26
C TYR A 301 19.47 -1.72 -0.16
N LEU A 302 20.79 -1.69 0.07
CA LEU A 302 21.62 -2.89 0.19
C LEU A 302 21.79 -3.20 1.68
N GLY A 303 21.57 -4.44 2.09
CA GLY A 303 21.83 -4.91 3.44
C GLY A 303 23.11 -5.71 3.51
N PHE A 304 23.87 -5.56 4.59
CA PHE A 304 25.00 -6.40 4.95
C PHE A 304 24.58 -7.43 5.98
N PHE A 305 24.90 -8.69 5.77
CA PHE A 305 24.67 -9.72 6.77
C PHE A 305 25.75 -9.61 7.85
N MET A 306 25.42 -9.09 9.03
CA MET A 306 26.39 -8.73 10.06
C MET A 306 27.02 -9.93 10.78
N GLU A 307 26.53 -11.16 10.54
CA GLU A 307 27.16 -12.39 10.98
C GLU A 307 28.02 -13.05 9.86
N SER A 308 28.24 -12.33 8.73
CA SER A 308 29.16 -12.78 7.69
C SER A 308 30.59 -12.85 8.22
N THR A 309 31.33 -13.84 7.75
CA THR A 309 32.77 -14.01 8.03
C THR A 309 33.67 -13.37 6.94
N THR A 310 33.06 -12.73 5.96
CA THR A 310 33.76 -11.99 4.90
C THR A 310 34.33 -10.69 5.47
N SER A 311 35.67 -10.54 5.43
CA SER A 311 36.38 -9.43 6.08
C SER A 311 35.91 -8.04 5.62
N GLU A 312 35.51 -7.90 4.36
CA GLU A 312 34.95 -6.67 3.79
C GLU A 312 33.58 -6.32 4.38
N VAL A 313 32.75 -7.31 4.62
CA VAL A 313 31.41 -7.12 5.21
C VAL A 313 31.50 -6.84 6.70
N GLU A 314 32.40 -7.51 7.43
CA GLU A 314 32.68 -7.24 8.84
C GLU A 314 33.22 -5.81 9.05
N SER A 315 33.98 -5.29 8.08
CA SER A 315 34.65 -3.99 8.21
C SER A 315 33.67 -2.81 8.10
N LYS A 316 33.50 -2.07 9.18
CA LYS A 316 32.75 -0.81 9.20
C LYS A 316 33.35 0.21 8.19
N LEU A 317 34.65 0.22 8.00
CA LEU A 317 35.31 1.10 7.04
C LEU A 317 34.83 0.86 5.61
N ILE A 318 34.72 -0.41 5.19
CA ILE A 318 34.22 -0.77 3.86
C ILE A 318 32.75 -0.44 3.73
N ARG A 319 31.92 -0.75 4.72
CA ARG A 319 30.48 -0.43 4.67
C ARG A 319 30.23 1.07 4.57
N GLN A 320 31.00 1.88 5.32
CA GLN A 320 30.94 3.34 5.22
C GLN A 320 31.51 3.87 3.90
N ALA A 321 32.62 3.28 3.40
CA ALA A 321 33.18 3.65 2.10
C ALA A 321 32.19 3.44 0.96
N ILE A 322 31.44 2.33 0.97
CA ILE A 322 30.37 2.05 0.00
C ILE A 322 29.29 3.13 0.08
N ASN A 323 28.89 3.52 1.30
CA ASN A 323 27.87 4.55 1.52
C ASN A 323 28.28 5.92 0.94
N TYR A 324 29.57 6.33 1.05
CA TYR A 324 30.11 7.57 0.47
C TYR A 324 30.45 7.46 -1.02
N GLY A 325 30.62 6.22 -1.56
CA GLY A 325 31.32 5.93 -2.80
C GLY A 325 30.55 6.22 -4.10
N PHE A 326 29.25 6.43 -4.07
CA PHE A 326 28.45 6.64 -5.28
C PHE A 326 27.44 7.79 -5.16
N ASP A 327 27.17 8.44 -6.31
CA ASP A 327 26.25 9.57 -6.41
C ASP A 327 24.79 9.08 -6.62
N ARG A 328 24.01 9.09 -5.53
CA ARG A 328 22.60 8.68 -5.53
C ARG A 328 21.73 9.57 -6.42
N LYS A 329 21.99 10.89 -6.48
CA LYS A 329 21.23 11.82 -7.33
C LYS A 329 21.44 11.51 -8.81
N LYS A 330 22.70 11.27 -9.20
CA LYS A 330 23.07 10.88 -10.55
C LYS A 330 22.47 9.52 -10.93
N MET A 331 22.50 8.56 -10.01
CA MET A 331 21.87 7.25 -10.18
C MET A 331 20.37 7.37 -10.48
N MET A 332 19.63 8.16 -9.68
CA MET A 332 18.20 8.38 -9.88
C MET A 332 17.88 9.08 -11.20
N LEU A 333 18.71 10.08 -11.58
CA LEU A 333 18.52 10.80 -12.83
C LEU A 333 18.64 9.86 -14.04
N TYR A 334 19.70 9.04 -14.08
CA TYR A 334 19.94 8.16 -15.24
C TYR A 334 19.04 6.95 -15.31
N LEU A 335 18.74 6.33 -14.16
CA LEU A 335 17.99 5.07 -14.16
C LEU A 335 16.48 5.26 -14.09
N ARG A 336 16.01 6.40 -13.53
CA ARG A 336 14.58 6.62 -13.26
C ARG A 336 14.07 8.00 -13.70
N ASN A 337 14.77 8.72 -14.58
CA ASN A 337 14.39 10.07 -15.00
C ASN A 337 14.15 11.01 -13.79
N GLY A 338 14.90 10.85 -12.71
CA GLY A 338 14.75 11.63 -11.48
C GLY A 338 13.48 11.30 -10.65
N ILE A 339 12.82 10.19 -10.92
CA ILE A 339 11.71 9.70 -10.10
C ILE A 339 12.25 8.88 -8.92
N GLY A 340 11.83 9.26 -7.73
CA GLY A 340 12.38 8.79 -6.45
C GLY A 340 13.31 9.83 -5.83
N ILE A 341 13.49 9.75 -4.53
CA ILE A 341 14.27 10.70 -3.72
C ILE A 341 15.60 10.04 -3.37
N ALA A 342 16.71 10.60 -3.84
CA ALA A 342 18.05 10.13 -3.46
C ALA A 342 18.19 10.10 -1.93
N ALA A 343 18.59 8.97 -1.35
CA ALA A 343 18.64 8.79 0.09
C ALA A 343 19.87 9.48 0.70
N ASN A 344 19.76 10.78 0.95
CA ASN A 344 20.72 11.56 1.71
C ASN A 344 20.36 11.64 3.21
N GLY A 345 19.22 11.09 3.60
CA GLY A 345 18.78 10.91 4.98
C GLY A 345 19.09 9.53 5.54
N GLY A 346 18.43 9.17 6.65
CA GLY A 346 18.56 7.87 7.31
C GLY A 346 17.79 6.74 6.64
N PHE A 347 17.49 5.70 7.42
CA PHE A 347 16.68 4.58 6.93
C PHE A 347 15.18 4.88 6.94
N ILE A 348 14.74 5.80 7.82
CA ILE A 348 13.36 6.28 7.87
C ILE A 348 13.08 7.10 6.60
N PRO A 349 12.06 6.74 5.77
CA PRO A 349 11.80 7.43 4.51
C PRO A 349 11.12 8.79 4.70
N LYS A 350 11.26 9.65 3.69
CA LYS A 350 10.49 10.89 3.59
C LYS A 350 8.98 10.58 3.62
N GLY A 351 8.24 11.37 4.41
CA GLY A 351 6.80 11.17 4.61
C GLY A 351 6.45 10.66 6.01
N LEU A 352 7.44 10.21 6.80
CA LEU A 352 7.24 9.82 8.20
C LEU A 352 7.88 10.81 9.17
N PRO A 353 7.28 10.97 10.37
CA PRO A 353 7.94 11.64 11.48
C PRO A 353 9.25 10.94 11.84
N GLY A 354 10.31 11.72 12.06
CA GLY A 354 11.65 11.19 12.31
C GLY A 354 12.58 11.21 11.09
N TYR A 355 12.05 11.39 9.88
CA TYR A 355 12.88 11.63 8.69
C TYR A 355 13.73 12.89 8.87
N ASP A 356 15.01 12.78 8.50
CA ASP A 356 15.95 13.90 8.46
C ASP A 356 16.72 13.84 7.13
N GLU A 357 16.53 14.87 6.29
CA GLU A 357 17.09 14.92 4.93
C GLU A 357 18.63 14.94 4.90
N PHE A 358 19.27 15.42 5.96
CA PHE A 358 20.72 15.66 6.00
C PHE A 358 21.48 14.73 6.94
N SER A 359 20.80 13.81 7.61
CA SER A 359 21.43 12.90 8.58
C SER A 359 22.30 11.81 7.93
N GLY A 360 22.03 11.48 6.65
CA GLY A 360 22.66 10.34 5.97
C GLY A 360 23.93 10.67 5.20
N TYR A 361 24.39 9.70 4.42
CA TYR A 361 25.63 9.76 3.66
C TYR A 361 25.49 10.61 2.40
N GLN A 362 26.30 11.66 2.31
CA GLN A 362 26.46 12.45 1.09
C GLN A 362 27.55 11.82 0.21
N TYR A 363 27.45 11.97 -1.12
CA TYR A 363 28.47 11.48 -2.05
C TYR A 363 29.80 12.19 -1.79
N ASP A 364 30.79 11.44 -1.33
CA ASP A 364 32.15 11.91 -1.07
C ASP A 364 33.18 10.81 -1.44
N PRO A 365 33.56 10.70 -2.73
CA PRO A 365 34.48 9.68 -3.19
C PRO A 365 35.91 9.86 -2.63
N LYS A 366 36.29 11.07 -2.18
CA LYS A 366 37.57 11.29 -1.53
C LYS A 366 37.61 10.65 -0.15
N LYS A 367 36.57 10.89 0.66
CA LYS A 367 36.41 10.24 1.96
C LYS A 367 36.28 8.72 1.82
N ALA A 368 35.54 8.24 0.83
CA ALA A 368 35.44 6.83 0.54
C ALA A 368 36.81 6.18 0.27
N LYS A 369 37.66 6.80 -0.57
CA LYS A 369 39.03 6.32 -0.84
C LYS A 369 39.89 6.27 0.41
N ILE A 370 39.81 7.27 1.28
CA ILE A 370 40.58 7.28 2.54
C ILE A 370 40.18 6.06 3.40
N LEU A 371 38.88 5.77 3.54
CA LEU A 371 38.39 4.61 4.30
C LEU A 371 38.86 3.28 3.70
N VAL A 372 38.85 3.15 2.37
CA VAL A 372 39.36 1.97 1.67
C VAL A 372 40.87 1.77 1.90
N GLU A 373 41.66 2.83 1.81
CA GLU A 373 43.10 2.75 2.05
C GLU A 373 43.43 2.43 3.52
N GLU A 374 42.62 2.93 4.46
CA GLU A 374 42.73 2.55 5.88
C GLU A 374 42.42 1.07 6.09
N TYR A 375 41.35 0.56 5.48
CA TYR A 375 41.02 -0.87 5.49
C TYR A 375 42.17 -1.73 4.94
N LYS A 376 42.74 -1.37 3.76
CA LYS A 376 43.85 -2.11 3.13
C LYS A 376 45.07 -2.20 4.05
N LYS A 377 45.35 -1.12 4.77
CA LYS A 377 46.47 -1.08 5.73
C LYS A 377 46.23 -2.02 6.92
N LEU A 378 45.01 -2.05 7.46
CA LEU A 378 44.66 -2.85 8.63
C LEU A 378 44.50 -4.34 8.30
N SER A 379 43.83 -4.67 7.21
CA SER A 379 43.53 -6.04 6.81
C SER A 379 44.62 -6.72 6.00
N LYS A 380 45.57 -5.93 5.45
CA LYS A 380 46.58 -6.36 4.44
C LYS A 380 45.94 -6.87 3.13
N ASN A 381 44.63 -6.69 2.94
CA ASN A 381 43.96 -7.01 1.70
C ASN A 381 44.03 -5.80 0.76
N THR A 382 44.85 -5.92 -0.31
CA THR A 382 45.09 -4.84 -1.27
C THR A 382 43.99 -4.68 -2.32
N SER A 383 43.07 -5.66 -2.42
CA SER A 383 42.01 -5.71 -3.45
C SER A 383 40.67 -6.14 -2.85
N PRO A 384 40.06 -5.28 -2.00
CA PRO A 384 38.81 -5.62 -1.36
C PRO A 384 37.70 -5.92 -2.40
N THR A 385 36.98 -7.00 -2.18
CA THR A 385 35.95 -7.51 -3.11
C THR A 385 34.67 -7.85 -2.35
N ILE A 386 33.51 -7.41 -2.84
CA ILE A 386 32.18 -7.78 -2.32
C ILE A 386 31.34 -8.42 -3.40
N SER A 387 30.40 -9.29 -3.01
CA SER A 387 29.38 -9.84 -3.92
C SER A 387 28.02 -9.27 -3.57
N ILE A 388 27.34 -8.61 -4.52
CA ILE A 388 25.99 -8.06 -4.34
C ILE A 388 24.99 -9.00 -5.01
N SER A 389 24.11 -9.61 -4.21
CA SER A 389 23.01 -10.44 -4.70
C SER A 389 21.77 -9.59 -4.97
N THR A 390 21.21 -9.71 -6.16
CA THR A 390 20.06 -8.93 -6.63
C THR A 390 19.12 -9.76 -7.52
N ASN A 391 18.03 -9.16 -7.99
CA ASN A 391 17.21 -9.70 -9.07
C ASN A 391 17.32 -8.84 -10.34
N GLU A 392 16.80 -9.35 -11.44
CA GLU A 392 16.90 -8.71 -12.76
C GLU A 392 16.39 -7.25 -12.78
N ASN A 393 15.31 -6.95 -12.07
CA ASN A 393 14.70 -5.61 -12.04
C ASN A 393 15.62 -4.54 -11.43
N TYR A 394 16.62 -4.93 -10.66
CA TYR A 394 17.54 -4.02 -9.97
C TYR A 394 19.00 -4.17 -10.42
N LEU A 395 19.24 -4.97 -11.48
CA LEU A 395 20.59 -5.17 -12.02
C LEU A 395 21.27 -3.85 -12.38
N ASN A 396 20.57 -2.97 -13.10
CA ASN A 396 21.13 -1.67 -13.52
C ASN A 396 21.58 -0.79 -12.34
N PHE A 397 20.88 -0.87 -11.20
CA PHE A 397 21.29 -0.15 -9.97
C PHE A 397 22.59 -0.73 -9.41
N CYS A 398 22.71 -2.06 -9.38
CA CYS A 398 23.91 -2.73 -8.90
C CYS A 398 25.11 -2.47 -9.84
N GLU A 399 24.92 -2.44 -11.15
CA GLU A 399 25.95 -2.10 -12.14
C GLU A 399 26.44 -0.64 -12.01
N PHE A 400 25.50 0.30 -11.75
CA PHE A 400 25.88 1.69 -11.48
C PHE A 400 26.76 1.78 -10.23
N ILE A 401 26.38 1.09 -9.15
CA ILE A 401 27.14 1.04 -7.89
C ILE A 401 28.49 0.35 -8.13
N GLN A 402 28.54 -0.80 -8.80
CA GLN A 402 29.76 -1.54 -9.13
C GLN A 402 30.79 -0.63 -9.79
N ARG A 403 30.37 0.12 -10.82
CA ARG A 403 31.27 1.04 -11.53
C ARG A 403 31.82 2.14 -10.62
N ALA A 404 30.94 2.74 -9.80
CA ALA A 404 31.36 3.80 -8.88
C ALA A 404 32.30 3.30 -7.77
N LEU A 405 32.08 2.07 -7.27
CA LEU A 405 32.91 1.46 -6.24
C LEU A 405 34.28 1.05 -6.78
N LEU A 406 34.39 0.66 -8.04
CA LEU A 406 35.69 0.41 -8.69
C LEU A 406 36.57 1.66 -8.69
N ASP A 407 35.97 2.85 -8.91
CA ASP A 407 36.70 4.13 -8.88
C ASP A 407 37.29 4.48 -7.51
N ILE A 408 36.77 3.91 -6.44
CA ILE A 408 37.28 4.08 -5.07
C ILE A 408 38.15 2.89 -4.58
N GLY A 409 38.35 1.87 -5.44
CA GLY A 409 39.23 0.73 -5.16
C GLY A 409 38.54 -0.45 -4.46
N ILE A 410 37.23 -0.62 -4.61
CA ILE A 410 36.45 -1.80 -4.19
C ILE A 410 35.97 -2.53 -5.43
N ASN A 411 36.30 -3.82 -5.57
CA ASN A 411 35.77 -4.68 -6.61
C ASN A 411 34.38 -5.18 -6.20
N VAL A 412 33.48 -5.27 -7.17
CA VAL A 412 32.12 -5.78 -6.94
C VAL A 412 31.79 -6.87 -7.96
N THR A 413 31.33 -8.02 -7.49
CA THR A 413 30.66 -9.03 -8.31
C THR A 413 29.15 -8.91 -8.11
N ILE A 414 28.36 -9.17 -9.15
CA ILE A 414 26.91 -9.10 -9.08
C ILE A 414 26.34 -10.48 -9.36
N GLU A 415 25.52 -10.95 -8.44
CA GLU A 415 24.85 -12.24 -8.50
C GLU A 415 23.35 -12.03 -8.73
N VAL A 416 22.87 -12.38 -9.92
CA VAL A 416 21.45 -12.20 -10.29
C VAL A 416 20.71 -13.50 -10.07
N MET A 417 19.62 -13.44 -9.29
CA MET A 417 18.78 -14.59 -8.99
C MET A 417 17.29 -14.25 -9.04
N PRO A 418 16.40 -15.25 -9.24
CA PRO A 418 14.95 -15.03 -9.15
C PRO A 418 14.53 -14.42 -7.81
N SER A 419 13.52 -13.54 -7.82
CA SER A 419 13.07 -12.82 -6.61
C SER A 419 12.70 -13.74 -5.45
N SER A 420 12.11 -14.91 -5.71
CA SER A 420 11.78 -15.91 -4.68
C SER A 420 13.05 -16.51 -4.04
N SER A 421 14.05 -16.83 -4.86
CA SER A 421 15.34 -17.35 -4.40
C SER A 421 16.09 -16.32 -3.56
N LEU A 422 16.14 -15.06 -4.02
CA LEU A 422 16.71 -13.93 -3.29
C LEU A 422 16.06 -13.76 -1.91
N LYS A 423 14.71 -13.80 -1.87
CA LYS A 423 13.95 -13.69 -0.61
C LYS A 423 14.32 -14.81 0.36
N THR A 424 14.35 -16.04 -0.11
CA THR A 424 14.66 -17.22 0.72
C THR A 424 16.13 -17.22 1.20
N ALA A 425 17.08 -16.93 0.30
CA ALA A 425 18.49 -16.90 0.65
C ALA A 425 18.82 -15.79 1.67
N LYS A 426 18.24 -14.60 1.48
CA LYS A 426 18.33 -13.49 2.42
C LYS A 426 17.77 -13.83 3.80
N ALA A 427 16.58 -14.45 3.87
CA ALA A 427 15.94 -14.84 5.13
C ALA A 427 16.71 -15.92 5.89
N ASN A 428 17.54 -16.69 5.21
CA ASN A 428 18.36 -17.76 5.81
C ASN A 428 19.85 -17.34 6.01
N GLY A 429 20.17 -16.05 5.92
CA GLY A 429 21.53 -15.56 6.14
C GLY A 429 22.60 -16.12 5.18
N LYS A 430 22.22 -16.42 3.92
CA LYS A 430 23.10 -17.03 2.92
C LYS A 430 23.75 -16.04 1.98
N LEU A 431 23.54 -14.75 2.20
CA LEU A 431 24.00 -13.67 1.31
C LEU A 431 24.75 -12.63 2.13
N ASP A 432 25.99 -12.33 1.76
CA ASP A 432 26.82 -11.36 2.44
C ASP A 432 26.32 -9.92 2.22
N VAL A 433 26.05 -9.54 0.96
CA VAL A 433 25.43 -8.27 0.60
C VAL A 433 24.25 -8.52 -0.33
N PHE A 434 23.12 -7.97 -0.01
CA PHE A 434 21.89 -8.23 -0.75
C PHE A 434 21.07 -6.96 -0.98
N ARG A 435 20.41 -6.88 -2.12
CA ARG A 435 19.40 -5.86 -2.39
C ARG A 435 18.10 -6.18 -1.64
N ALA A 436 17.52 -5.17 -1.02
CA ALA A 436 16.21 -5.27 -0.37
C ALA A 436 15.44 -3.94 -0.48
N SER A 437 14.16 -4.01 -0.16
CA SER A 437 13.29 -2.86 0.06
C SER A 437 12.41 -3.10 1.26
N TRP A 438 11.95 -2.02 1.88
CA TRP A 438 10.94 -2.08 2.91
C TRP A 438 9.83 -1.08 2.61
N VAL A 439 8.62 -1.59 2.44
CA VAL A 439 7.39 -0.81 2.32
C VAL A 439 6.69 -0.84 3.68
N ALA A 440 6.27 0.31 4.17
CA ALA A 440 5.58 0.37 5.46
C ALA A 440 4.28 -0.43 5.45
N ASP A 441 4.09 -1.26 6.47
CA ASP A 441 2.82 -1.94 6.75
C ASP A 441 1.82 -0.96 7.38
N TYR A 442 2.31 -0.01 8.16
CA TYR A 442 1.57 1.09 8.79
C TYR A 442 2.47 2.34 8.93
N PRO A 443 1.91 3.54 9.01
CA PRO A 443 2.66 4.79 8.89
C PRO A 443 3.31 5.24 10.20
N ASP A 444 4.24 4.43 10.70
CA ASP A 444 5.08 4.78 11.85
C ASP A 444 6.54 4.39 11.57
N ALA A 445 7.49 5.23 12.00
CA ALA A 445 8.91 4.97 11.81
C ALA A 445 9.40 3.72 12.56
N GLN A 446 8.67 3.29 13.59
CA GLN A 446 8.92 2.03 14.27
C GLN A 446 8.90 0.84 13.29
N ASN A 447 8.03 0.87 12.28
CA ASN A 447 7.96 -0.19 11.27
C ASN A 447 9.28 -0.38 10.51
N TYR A 448 10.04 0.69 10.28
CA TYR A 448 11.38 0.66 9.67
C TYR A 448 12.47 0.27 10.66
N LEU A 449 12.40 0.80 11.87
CA LEU A 449 13.41 0.56 12.89
C LEU A 449 13.35 -0.87 13.47
N SER A 450 12.20 -1.53 13.35
CA SER A 450 12.04 -2.94 13.71
C SER A 450 12.97 -3.90 12.92
N LEU A 451 13.47 -3.44 11.75
CA LEU A 451 14.42 -4.19 10.92
C LEU A 451 15.82 -4.25 11.53
N PHE A 452 16.08 -3.49 12.58
CA PHE A 452 17.39 -3.43 13.24
C PHE A 452 17.34 -3.86 14.72
N TYR A 453 16.15 -4.20 15.23
CA TYR A 453 15.97 -4.72 16.59
C TYR A 453 16.45 -6.18 16.66
N SER A 454 17.32 -6.49 17.63
CA SER A 454 18.01 -7.79 17.67
C SER A 454 17.08 -8.99 17.92
N GLU A 455 15.92 -8.77 18.59
CA GLU A 455 14.93 -9.82 18.79
C GLU A 455 14.13 -10.18 17.51
N ASN A 456 14.31 -9.38 16.44
CA ASN A 456 13.60 -9.54 15.16
C ASN A 456 14.44 -10.22 14.07
N PHE A 457 15.46 -11.00 14.42
CA PHE A 457 16.25 -11.71 13.42
C PHE A 457 15.42 -12.63 12.54
N THR A 458 15.75 -12.65 11.24
CA THR A 458 15.19 -13.66 10.35
C THR A 458 15.62 -15.07 10.77
N PRO A 459 14.80 -16.13 10.53
CA PRO A 459 13.55 -16.11 9.77
C PRO A 459 12.31 -15.67 10.56
N ASN A 460 12.42 -15.45 11.88
CA ASN A 460 11.28 -15.21 12.77
C ASN A 460 10.81 -13.74 12.77
N GLY A 461 11.65 -12.82 12.31
CA GLY A 461 11.35 -11.39 12.22
C GLY A 461 11.94 -10.73 10.96
N PRO A 462 11.81 -9.41 10.80
CA PRO A 462 12.22 -8.70 9.60
C PRO A 462 13.68 -8.22 9.58
N ASN A 463 14.49 -8.49 10.61
CA ASN A 463 15.90 -8.08 10.65
C ASN A 463 16.77 -9.01 9.79
N TYR A 464 16.81 -8.74 8.48
CA TYR A 464 17.60 -9.51 7.52
C TYR A 464 19.10 -9.31 7.66
N THR A 465 19.53 -8.20 8.24
CA THR A 465 20.96 -7.89 8.42
C THR A 465 21.54 -8.60 9.63
N HIS A 466 20.76 -9.12 10.54
CA HIS A 466 21.17 -9.61 11.86
C HIS A 466 21.96 -8.53 12.63
N PHE A 467 21.63 -7.25 12.39
CA PHE A 467 22.19 -6.15 13.14
C PHE A 467 21.85 -6.26 14.61
N LYS A 468 22.84 -6.11 15.47
CA LYS A 468 22.71 -6.15 16.92
C LYS A 468 23.48 -5.03 17.56
N ASN A 469 22.80 -4.19 18.36
CA ASN A 469 23.43 -3.10 19.10
C ASN A 469 22.62 -2.85 20.39
N ALA A 470 23.24 -3.07 21.53
CA ALA A 470 22.56 -2.97 22.84
C ALA A 470 21.97 -1.59 23.12
N THR A 471 22.64 -0.51 22.66
CA THR A 471 22.12 0.87 22.80
C THR A 471 20.88 1.07 21.94
N PHE A 472 20.90 0.59 20.69
CA PHE A 472 19.73 0.62 19.80
C PHE A 472 18.56 -0.12 20.43
N ASP A 473 18.78 -1.36 20.90
CA ASP A 473 17.73 -2.21 21.48
C ASP A 473 17.10 -1.57 22.73
N SER A 474 17.92 -0.95 23.58
CA SER A 474 17.42 -0.21 24.75
C SER A 474 16.57 0.99 24.36
N ILE A 475 17.00 1.77 23.35
CA ILE A 475 16.22 2.91 22.84
C ILE A 475 14.94 2.42 22.16
N TYR A 476 14.98 1.34 21.41
CA TYR A 476 13.81 0.74 20.75
C TYR A 476 12.74 0.35 21.77
N THR A 477 13.10 -0.40 22.81
CA THR A 477 12.19 -0.80 23.89
C THR A 477 11.57 0.43 24.60
N LYS A 478 12.40 1.47 24.85
CA LYS A 478 11.91 2.72 25.43
C LYS A 478 10.92 3.45 24.50
N ALA A 479 11.20 3.49 23.19
CA ALA A 479 10.31 4.14 22.22
C ALA A 479 8.95 3.43 22.13
N MET A 480 8.91 2.09 22.29
CA MET A 480 7.67 1.31 22.30
C MET A 480 6.73 1.62 23.47
N SER A 481 7.25 2.17 24.57
CA SER A 481 6.46 2.56 25.74
C SER A 481 6.27 4.09 25.87
N GLU A 482 6.85 4.90 24.98
CA GLU A 482 6.77 6.37 25.05
C GLU A 482 5.48 6.89 24.41
N SER A 483 4.56 7.39 25.22
CA SER A 483 3.28 7.96 24.78
C SER A 483 3.41 9.38 24.21
N ASN A 484 4.42 10.14 24.65
CA ASN A 484 4.67 11.48 24.11
C ASN A 484 5.28 11.40 22.72
N VAL A 485 4.55 11.91 21.73
CA VAL A 485 4.90 11.82 20.30
C VAL A 485 6.28 12.44 20.00
N ASP A 486 6.56 13.65 20.54
CA ASP A 486 7.81 14.35 20.27
C ASP A 486 9.02 13.63 20.89
N LYS A 487 8.87 13.12 22.11
CA LYS A 487 9.92 12.30 22.75
C LYS A 487 10.16 11.01 21.95
N ARG A 488 9.10 10.35 21.48
CA ARG A 488 9.21 9.14 20.68
C ARG A 488 9.91 9.40 19.34
N ILE A 489 9.56 10.47 18.63
CA ILE A 489 10.24 10.89 17.39
C ILE A 489 11.73 11.13 17.65
N ASN A 490 12.11 11.75 18.77
CA ASN A 490 13.51 11.95 19.12
C ASN A 490 14.24 10.62 19.40
N LEU A 491 13.56 9.62 19.97
CA LEU A 491 14.12 8.27 20.12
C LEU A 491 14.31 7.59 18.76
N TYR A 492 13.37 7.75 17.83
CA TYR A 492 13.48 7.24 16.46
C TYR A 492 14.68 7.85 15.72
N LYS A 493 14.88 9.16 15.80
CA LYS A 493 16.05 9.84 15.21
C LYS A 493 17.37 9.32 15.77
N LYS A 494 17.46 9.07 17.08
CA LYS A 494 18.65 8.49 17.71
C LYS A 494 18.94 7.08 17.21
N MET A 495 17.91 6.25 17.06
CA MET A 495 18.06 4.90 16.51
C MET A 495 18.53 4.94 15.06
N ASP A 496 17.92 5.80 14.24
CA ASP A 496 18.32 5.98 12.84
C ASP A 496 19.79 6.43 12.70
N GLN A 497 20.23 7.32 13.60
CA GLN A 497 21.63 7.75 13.67
C GLN A 497 22.58 6.58 14.00
N ILE A 498 22.21 5.68 14.92
CA ILE A 498 23.01 4.48 15.22
C ILE A 498 23.11 3.57 13.98
N VAL A 499 22.01 3.38 13.26
CA VAL A 499 22.03 2.59 12.00
C VAL A 499 22.97 3.22 10.98
N LEU A 500 22.94 4.54 10.83
CA LEU A 500 23.89 5.23 9.93
C LEU A 500 25.33 5.07 10.38
N GLU A 501 25.63 5.25 11.67
CA GLU A 501 27.00 5.14 12.19
C GLU A 501 27.58 3.74 12.04
N GLU A 502 26.79 2.69 12.31
CA GLU A 502 27.23 1.29 12.20
C GLU A 502 27.16 0.75 10.78
N ALA A 503 26.41 1.43 9.90
CA ALA A 503 26.30 1.13 8.48
C ALA A 503 25.94 -0.35 8.15
N PRO A 504 24.94 -0.99 8.81
CA PRO A 504 24.50 -2.32 8.41
C PRO A 504 23.78 -2.31 7.07
N VAL A 505 23.48 -1.13 6.53
CA VAL A 505 22.82 -0.93 5.24
C VAL A 505 23.42 0.22 4.45
N VAL A 506 23.23 0.18 3.13
CA VAL A 506 23.40 1.30 2.20
C VAL A 506 22.04 1.72 1.71
N VAL A 507 21.52 2.83 2.20
CA VAL A 507 20.25 3.36 1.72
C VAL A 507 20.46 3.95 0.34
N LEU A 508 19.68 3.50 -0.65
CA LEU A 508 19.83 3.88 -2.07
C LEU A 508 18.94 5.07 -2.41
N PHE A 509 17.65 4.89 -2.23
CA PHE A 509 16.64 5.93 -2.47
C PHE A 509 15.34 5.62 -1.72
N TYR A 510 14.52 6.64 -1.53
CA TYR A 510 13.13 6.52 -1.15
C TYR A 510 12.27 6.61 -2.41
N ASP A 511 11.30 5.73 -2.54
CA ASP A 511 10.49 5.71 -3.75
C ASP A 511 9.43 6.82 -3.74
N GLU A 512 8.76 7.02 -4.87
CA GLU A 512 7.68 7.96 -5.04
C GLU A 512 6.50 7.30 -5.70
N VAL A 513 5.31 7.66 -5.22
CA VAL A 513 4.06 7.37 -5.90
C VAL A 513 3.87 8.36 -7.04
N LEU A 514 3.62 7.84 -8.23
CA LEU A 514 3.18 8.63 -9.38
C LEU A 514 1.77 8.22 -9.78
N ARG A 515 0.92 9.20 -10.04
CA ARG A 515 -0.42 8.99 -10.58
C ARG A 515 -0.65 9.91 -11.76
N PHE A 516 -1.22 9.36 -12.81
CA PHE A 516 -1.62 10.10 -13.99
C PHE A 516 -3.14 9.99 -14.15
N THR A 517 -3.81 11.12 -14.38
CA THR A 517 -5.26 11.18 -14.58
C THR A 517 -5.62 11.94 -15.82
N GLN A 518 -6.79 11.66 -16.40
CA GLN A 518 -7.41 12.55 -17.38
C GLN A 518 -7.68 13.92 -16.74
N LYS A 519 -7.66 14.99 -17.52
CA LYS A 519 -7.85 16.38 -17.04
C LYS A 519 -9.21 16.64 -16.39
N ASN A 520 -10.22 15.90 -16.80
CA ASN A 520 -11.58 16.01 -16.26
C ASN A 520 -11.75 15.29 -14.89
N ILE A 521 -10.74 14.59 -14.38
CA ILE A 521 -10.76 13.99 -13.05
C ILE A 521 -10.31 15.02 -12.03
N LYS A 522 -11.15 15.23 -11.00
CA LYS A 522 -10.91 16.14 -9.86
C LYS A 522 -11.04 15.38 -8.55
N GLY A 523 -10.47 15.92 -7.48
CA GLY A 523 -10.59 15.34 -6.14
C GLY A 523 -9.85 14.01 -5.93
N LEU A 524 -9.05 13.54 -6.90
CA LEU A 524 -8.17 12.39 -6.66
C LEU A 524 -6.94 12.86 -5.88
N GLY A 525 -6.83 12.38 -4.65
CA GLY A 525 -5.67 12.59 -3.81
C GLY A 525 -4.51 11.63 -4.10
N ILE A 526 -3.40 11.86 -3.41
CA ILE A 526 -2.23 10.97 -3.39
C ILE A 526 -1.67 10.96 -1.97
N ASN A 527 -1.25 9.81 -1.49
CA ASN A 527 -0.71 9.64 -0.14
C ASN A 527 0.51 8.71 -0.13
N PRO A 528 1.35 8.80 0.91
CA PRO A 528 2.58 8.01 1.01
C PRO A 528 2.39 6.49 1.16
N THR A 529 1.19 6.00 1.49
CA THR A 529 0.88 4.55 1.48
C THR A 529 0.42 4.05 0.12
N ASN A 530 0.30 4.95 -0.88
CA ASN A 530 -0.28 4.67 -2.19
C ASN A 530 -1.71 4.12 -2.13
N LEU A 531 -2.46 4.36 -1.07
CA LEU A 531 -3.86 3.92 -0.97
C LEU A 531 -4.72 4.72 -1.96
N LEU A 532 -5.52 4.03 -2.77
CA LEU A 532 -6.43 4.65 -3.74
C LEU A 532 -7.75 5.02 -3.06
N GLU A 533 -7.97 6.31 -2.84
CA GLU A 533 -9.21 6.86 -2.26
C GLU A 533 -10.08 7.44 -3.37
N LEU A 534 -11.29 6.93 -3.57
CA LEU A 534 -12.16 7.34 -4.67
C LEU A 534 -13.46 8.04 -4.23
N LYS A 535 -13.76 8.12 -2.94
CA LYS A 535 -15.00 8.74 -2.45
C LYS A 535 -15.13 10.23 -2.81
N ASN A 536 -13.99 10.95 -2.85
CA ASN A 536 -13.92 12.39 -3.16
C ASN A 536 -13.73 12.68 -4.65
N VAL A 537 -13.63 11.65 -5.50
CA VAL A 537 -13.34 11.83 -6.93
C VAL A 537 -14.59 12.25 -7.69
N GLN A 538 -14.42 13.29 -8.51
CA GLN A 538 -15.42 13.80 -9.46
C GLN A 538 -14.89 13.64 -10.89
N LYS A 539 -15.78 13.36 -11.82
CA LYS A 539 -15.49 13.29 -13.26
C LYS A 539 -16.40 14.29 -13.99
N ASN A 540 -15.80 15.36 -14.51
CA ASN A 540 -16.51 16.47 -15.16
C ASN A 540 -16.58 16.30 -16.68
#